data_863913d6d07417dc6e672e8d8d50b1b7
#
_entry.id   863913d6d07417dc6e672e8d8d50b1b7
#
_cell.length_a   1.000
_cell.length_b   1.000
_cell.length_c   1.000
_cell.angle_alpha   90.00
_cell.angle_beta   90.00
_cell.angle_gamma   90.00
#
_symmetry.space_group_name_H-M   'P 1'
#
loop_
_entity.id
_entity.type
_entity.pdbx_description
1 polymer ?
#
loop_
_entity_poly.entity_id
_entity_poly.type
_entity_poly.pdbx_seq_one_letter_code
_entity_poly.pdbx_strand_id
1 'polypeptide(L)'
;MSDQFRTILKRQQSKITMNAKNLITVAAVSAALSFSVTAQAKEEKHEEQSINSSDVPAAVQQAAQAEAKGGSIIRWEKEGANYEAVIQKKGKQIGVEMDATGKVLSKHDETKEHKKEDSAH
;
A
#
# COMPACT_ATOMS: atom_id res chain seq x y z
N MET A 1 16.33 34.16 34.07
CA MET A 1 15.90 32.98 33.33
C MET A 1 15.15 33.29 32.04
N SER A 2 14.51 34.42 31.90
CA SER A 2 13.77 34.78 30.66
C SER A 2 14.64 35.15 29.46
N ASP A 3 15.88 35.57 29.67
CA ASP A 3 16.77 36.05 28.57
C ASP A 3 17.40 34.88 27.76
N GLN A 4 17.58 33.72 28.38
CA GLN A 4 18.13 32.58 27.68
C GLN A 4 17.11 31.95 26.69
N PHE A 5 15.84 31.98 27.03
CA PHE A 5 14.77 31.50 26.12
C PHE A 5 14.59 32.39 24.90
N ARG A 6 14.72 33.71 25.05
CA ARG A 6 14.64 34.66 23.95
C ARG A 6 15.78 34.48 22.94
N THR A 7 16.97 34.16 23.42
CA THR A 7 18.14 33.93 22.57
C THR A 7 18.03 32.66 21.79
N ILE A 8 17.46 31.59 22.40
CA ILE A 8 17.22 30.30 21.74
C ILE A 8 16.14 30.42 20.65
N LEU A 9 15.06 31.14 20.91
CA LEU A 9 13.98 31.38 19.95
C LEU A 9 14.44 32.21 18.74
N LYS A 10 15.28 33.22 18.95
CA LYS A 10 15.89 34.00 17.85
C LYS A 10 16.83 33.16 16.99
N ARG A 11 17.53 32.20 17.58
CA ARG A 11 18.44 31.31 16.84
C ARG A 11 17.67 30.28 16.00
N GLN A 12 16.50 29.89 16.43
CA GLN A 12 15.63 28.96 15.68
C GLN A 12 14.97 29.67 14.48
N GLN A 13 14.58 30.92 14.61
CA GLN A 13 13.97 31.68 13.53
C GLN A 13 14.94 31.98 12.38
N SER A 14 16.22 32.17 12.67
CA SER A 14 17.22 32.42 11.62
C SER A 14 17.52 31.17 10.77
N LYS A 15 17.34 29.97 11.33
CA LYS A 15 17.51 28.71 10.58
C LYS A 15 16.35 28.41 9.64
N ILE A 16 15.16 28.84 9.99
CA ILE A 16 13.96 28.64 9.15
C ILE A 16 14.00 29.55 7.92
N THR A 17 14.56 30.74 8.05
CA THR A 17 14.65 31.70 6.94
C THR A 17 15.66 31.29 5.86
N MET A 18 16.68 30.52 6.21
CA MET A 18 17.67 30.05 5.24
C MET A 18 17.13 28.89 4.37
N ASN A 19 16.20 28.09 4.90
CA ASN A 19 15.61 26.99 4.14
C ASN A 19 14.57 27.48 3.10
N ALA A 20 13.95 28.63 3.32
CA ALA A 20 13.00 29.19 2.37
C ALA A 20 13.65 29.64 1.05
N LYS A 21 14.91 30.03 1.07
CA LYS A 21 15.65 30.40 -0.15
C LYS A 21 16.04 29.21 -1.01
N ASN A 22 16.27 28.06 -0.39
CA ASN A 22 16.57 26.82 -1.12
C ASN A 22 15.31 26.16 -1.69
N LEU A 23 14.14 26.37 -1.10
CA LEU A 23 12.87 25.86 -1.60
C LEU A 23 12.44 26.52 -2.92
N ILE A 24 12.80 27.77 -3.15
CA ILE A 24 12.46 28.51 -4.38
C ILE A 24 13.27 27.98 -5.57
N THR A 25 14.49 27.52 -5.35
CA THR A 25 15.36 26.97 -6.41
C THR A 25 14.91 25.57 -6.84
N VAL A 26 14.33 24.80 -5.94
CA VAL A 26 13.82 23.43 -6.24
C VAL A 26 12.49 23.50 -6.99
N ALA A 27 11.65 24.49 -6.74
CA ALA A 27 10.38 24.67 -7.42
C ALA A 27 10.54 24.99 -8.92
N ALA A 28 11.64 25.67 -9.31
CA ALA A 28 11.91 25.98 -10.71
C ALA A 28 12.35 24.77 -11.55
N VAL A 29 12.93 23.75 -10.91
CA VAL A 29 13.36 22.52 -11.59
C VAL A 29 12.23 21.52 -11.72
N SER A 30 11.26 21.52 -10.81
CA SER A 30 10.10 20.61 -10.88
C SER A 30 9.09 20.96 -11.97
N ALA A 31 9.08 22.21 -12.45
CA ALA A 31 8.20 22.60 -13.55
C ALA A 31 8.63 22.03 -14.91
N ALA A 32 9.89 21.62 -15.08
CA ALA A 32 10.39 21.02 -16.31
C ALA A 32 10.14 19.51 -16.40
N LEU A 33 9.81 18.84 -15.31
CA LEU A 33 9.54 17.39 -15.26
C LEU A 33 8.07 17.02 -15.38
N SER A 34 7.17 17.98 -15.43
CA SER A 34 5.72 17.73 -15.56
C SER A 34 5.27 17.38 -16.98
N PHE A 35 6.20 17.22 -17.92
CA PHE A 35 5.86 17.01 -19.33
C PHE A 35 5.79 15.55 -19.80
N SER A 36 5.99 14.56 -18.95
CA SER A 36 6.08 13.18 -19.43
C SER A 36 5.22 12.18 -18.67
N VAL A 37 4.24 12.64 -17.93
CA VAL A 37 3.22 11.72 -17.45
C VAL A 37 1.94 11.94 -18.24
N THR A 38 2.00 11.63 -19.52
CA THR A 38 0.84 10.99 -20.12
C THR A 38 0.74 9.66 -19.43
N ALA A 39 -0.03 9.63 -18.37
CA ALA A 39 -0.46 8.39 -17.76
C ALA A 39 -1.20 7.60 -18.83
N GLN A 40 -0.48 6.77 -19.55
CA GLN A 40 -1.07 5.55 -20.03
C GLN A 40 -1.33 4.77 -18.73
N ALA A 41 -2.56 4.78 -18.30
CA ALA A 41 -3.08 3.75 -17.44
C ALA A 41 -2.98 2.45 -18.25
N LYS A 42 -1.81 1.85 -18.29
CA LYS A 42 -1.70 0.42 -18.42
C LYS A 42 -2.45 -0.08 -17.21
N GLU A 43 -3.60 -0.64 -17.44
CA GLU A 43 -4.12 -1.67 -16.57
C GLU A 43 -2.98 -2.69 -16.52
N GLU A 44 -2.12 -2.56 -15.53
CA GLU A 44 -1.22 -3.65 -15.21
C GLU A 44 -2.17 -4.75 -14.78
N LYS A 45 -2.35 -5.74 -15.64
CA LYS A 45 -2.84 -7.03 -15.23
C LYS A 45 -1.87 -7.45 -14.14
N HIS A 46 -2.28 -7.25 -12.91
CA HIS A 46 -1.61 -7.86 -11.79
C HIS A 46 -1.78 -9.36 -12.00
N GLU A 47 -0.72 -9.99 -12.50
CA GLU A 47 -0.71 -11.45 -12.60
C GLU A 47 -0.73 -11.96 -11.16
N GLU A 48 -1.86 -12.47 -10.76
CA GLU A 48 -2.05 -13.16 -9.51
C GLU A 48 -1.16 -14.41 -9.52
N GLN A 49 -0.11 -14.38 -8.73
CA GLN A 49 0.78 -15.51 -8.60
C GLN A 49 0.50 -16.25 -7.30
N SER A 50 0.01 -17.48 -7.41
CA SER A 50 -0.15 -18.35 -6.24
C SER A 50 1.20 -18.60 -5.58
N ILE A 51 1.28 -18.41 -4.26
CA ILE A 51 2.49 -18.59 -3.45
C ILE A 51 2.23 -19.48 -2.25
N ASN A 52 3.30 -20.04 -1.69
CA ASN A 52 3.20 -20.80 -0.45
C ASN A 52 3.09 -19.89 0.76
N SER A 53 2.44 -20.35 1.81
CA SER A 53 2.34 -19.61 3.07
C SER A 53 3.71 -19.29 3.69
N SER A 54 4.72 -20.13 3.45
CA SER A 54 6.09 -19.90 3.90
C SER A 54 6.77 -18.69 3.25
N ASP A 55 6.31 -18.27 2.07
CA ASP A 55 6.82 -17.11 1.33
C ASP A 55 6.12 -15.80 1.72
N VAL A 56 5.11 -15.88 2.57
CA VAL A 56 4.34 -14.74 3.06
C VAL A 56 4.99 -14.16 4.31
N PRO A 57 5.24 -12.83 4.37
CA PRO A 57 5.77 -12.19 5.57
C PRO A 57 4.91 -12.46 6.81
N ALA A 58 5.55 -12.60 7.97
CA ALA A 58 4.86 -12.91 9.22
C ALA A 58 3.78 -11.88 9.59
N ALA A 59 4.01 -10.60 9.33
CA ALA A 59 3.05 -9.54 9.57
C ALA A 59 1.77 -9.70 8.70
N VAL A 60 1.94 -10.12 7.46
CA VAL A 60 0.83 -10.41 6.54
C VAL A 60 0.05 -11.64 6.98
N GLN A 61 0.74 -12.70 7.40
CA GLN A 61 0.10 -13.91 7.93
C GLN A 61 -0.75 -13.60 9.17
N GLN A 62 -0.23 -12.79 10.11
CA GLN A 62 -0.96 -12.40 11.32
C GLN A 62 -2.20 -11.57 10.98
N ALA A 63 -2.09 -10.62 10.07
CA ALA A 63 -3.21 -9.81 9.63
C ALA A 63 -4.29 -10.67 8.95
N ALA A 64 -3.89 -11.58 8.09
CA ALA A 64 -4.81 -12.49 7.42
C ALA A 64 -5.52 -13.46 8.39
N GLN A 65 -4.83 -13.95 9.41
CA GLN A 65 -5.42 -14.78 10.46
C GLN A 65 -6.47 -14.00 11.26
N ALA A 66 -6.22 -12.72 11.54
CA ALA A 66 -7.19 -11.85 12.19
C ALA A 66 -8.45 -11.65 11.32
N GLU A 67 -8.28 -11.48 10.03
CA GLU A 67 -9.39 -11.38 9.07
C GLU A 67 -10.13 -12.70 8.86
N ALA A 68 -9.40 -13.82 8.93
CA ALA A 68 -9.96 -15.17 8.77
C ALA A 68 -10.70 -15.67 10.03
N LYS A 69 -10.82 -14.88 11.08
CA LYS A 69 -11.47 -15.27 12.31
C LYS A 69 -12.89 -15.80 12.05
N GLY A 70 -13.11 -17.08 12.38
CA GLY A 70 -14.35 -17.79 12.06
C GLY A 70 -14.40 -18.42 10.66
N GLY A 71 -13.29 -18.44 9.96
CA GLY A 71 -13.10 -19.09 8.67
C GLY A 71 -11.70 -19.68 8.54
N SER A 72 -11.24 -19.93 7.33
CA SER A 72 -9.92 -20.49 7.04
C SER A 72 -9.28 -19.81 5.82
N ILE A 73 -7.96 -19.63 5.85
CA ILE A 73 -7.20 -19.18 4.69
C ILE A 73 -6.99 -20.40 3.80
N ILE A 74 -7.47 -20.33 2.56
CA ILE A 74 -7.41 -21.45 1.60
C ILE A 74 -6.34 -21.26 0.54
N ARG A 75 -5.92 -20.04 0.27
CA ARG A 75 -4.96 -19.71 -0.78
C ARG A 75 -4.23 -18.43 -0.46
N TRP A 76 -2.99 -18.33 -0.92
CA TRP A 76 -2.19 -17.12 -0.91
C TRP A 76 -1.79 -16.74 -2.32
N GLU A 77 -1.87 -15.48 -2.63
CA GLU A 77 -1.49 -14.91 -3.91
C GLU A 77 -0.60 -13.70 -3.72
N LYS A 78 0.26 -13.46 -4.68
CA LYS A 78 1.11 -12.27 -4.73
C LYS A 78 0.70 -11.41 -5.92
N GLU A 79 0.41 -10.17 -5.64
CA GLU A 79 0.08 -9.15 -6.64
C GLU A 79 1.09 -8.02 -6.56
N GLY A 80 2.08 -8.02 -7.46
CA GLY A 80 3.15 -7.03 -7.45
C GLY A 80 3.89 -7.00 -6.11
N ALA A 81 3.81 -5.90 -5.37
CA ALA A 81 4.40 -5.74 -4.03
C ALA A 81 3.45 -6.16 -2.89
N ASN A 82 2.19 -6.46 -3.19
CA ASN A 82 1.15 -6.79 -2.23
C ASN A 82 0.92 -8.30 -2.14
N TYR A 83 0.19 -8.69 -1.12
CA TYR A 83 -0.17 -10.08 -0.86
C TYR A 83 -1.69 -10.18 -0.71
N GLU A 84 -2.27 -11.25 -1.21
CA GLU A 84 -3.66 -11.54 -1.02
C GLU A 84 -3.86 -12.87 -0.29
N ALA A 85 -4.70 -12.85 0.72
CA ALA A 85 -5.20 -14.04 1.38
C ALA A 85 -6.63 -14.32 0.94
N VAL A 86 -6.87 -15.47 0.33
CA VAL A 86 -8.23 -15.91 0.03
C VAL A 86 -8.78 -16.71 1.21
N ILE A 87 -9.83 -16.21 1.80
CA ILE A 87 -10.44 -16.71 3.03
C ILE A 87 -11.78 -17.32 2.71
N GLN A 88 -11.96 -18.60 3.10
CA GLN A 88 -13.24 -19.27 3.09
C GLN A 88 -13.99 -18.97 4.39
N LYS A 89 -15.12 -18.28 4.31
CA LYS A 89 -15.91 -17.93 5.48
C LYS A 89 -17.41 -17.95 5.15
N LYS A 90 -18.18 -18.69 5.92
CA LYS A 90 -19.65 -18.78 5.76
C LYS A 90 -20.10 -19.13 4.32
N GLY A 91 -19.40 -20.04 3.67
CA GLY A 91 -19.70 -20.44 2.29
C GLY A 91 -19.30 -19.46 1.20
N LYS A 92 -18.57 -18.39 1.55
CA LYS A 92 -18.04 -17.40 0.61
C LYS A 92 -16.52 -17.41 0.61
N GLN A 93 -15.94 -17.04 -0.51
CA GLN A 93 -14.52 -16.78 -0.64
C GLN A 93 -14.30 -15.27 -0.70
N ILE A 94 -13.46 -14.78 0.19
CA ILE A 94 -13.15 -13.36 0.32
C ILE A 94 -11.67 -13.19 0.09
N GLY A 95 -11.28 -12.40 -0.90
CA GLY A 95 -9.92 -11.94 -1.11
C GLY A 95 -9.63 -10.74 -0.19
N VAL A 96 -8.53 -10.82 0.54
CA VAL A 96 -8.05 -9.73 1.40
C VAL A 96 -6.66 -9.34 0.96
N GLU A 97 -6.55 -8.22 0.28
CA GLU A 97 -5.28 -7.65 -0.17
C GLU A 97 -4.60 -6.88 0.96
N MET A 98 -3.31 -7.10 1.13
CA MET A 98 -2.49 -6.48 2.17
C MET A 98 -1.14 -6.09 1.62
N ASP A 99 -0.56 -5.01 2.15
CA ASP A 99 0.85 -4.71 1.90
C ASP A 99 1.79 -5.60 2.72
N ALA A 100 3.09 -5.52 2.47
CA ALA A 100 4.10 -6.33 3.15
C ALA A 100 4.17 -6.11 4.67
N THR A 101 3.59 -5.04 5.20
CA THR A 101 3.48 -4.73 6.63
C THR A 101 2.26 -5.36 7.30
N GLY A 102 1.37 -5.97 6.52
CA GLY A 102 0.11 -6.55 7.00
C GLY A 102 -1.05 -5.55 7.07
N LYS A 103 -0.90 -4.37 6.48
CA LYS A 103 -1.99 -3.40 6.37
C LYS A 103 -2.99 -3.86 5.30
N VAL A 104 -4.25 -3.99 5.66
CA VAL A 104 -5.33 -4.32 4.73
C VAL A 104 -5.58 -3.14 3.79
N LEU A 105 -5.49 -3.38 2.50
CA LEU A 105 -5.70 -2.41 1.43
C LEU A 105 -7.11 -2.51 0.83
N SER A 106 -7.55 -3.73 0.55
CA SER A 106 -8.87 -3.99 -0.01
C SER A 106 -9.43 -5.34 0.41
N LYS A 107 -10.73 -5.51 0.24
CA LYS A 107 -11.45 -6.79 0.39
C LYS A 107 -12.46 -6.92 -0.73
N HIS A 108 -12.53 -8.09 -1.35
CA HIS A 108 -13.46 -8.37 -2.43
C HIS A 108 -14.02 -9.80 -2.36
N ASP A 109 -15.07 -10.04 -3.10
CA ASP A 109 -15.76 -11.35 -3.11
C ASP A 109 -15.25 -12.19 -4.28
N GLU A 110 -14.33 -13.08 -3.98
CA GLU A 110 -13.75 -14.03 -4.93
C GLU A 110 -14.77 -15.00 -5.54
N THR A 111 -15.86 -15.26 -4.86
CA THR A 111 -16.90 -16.18 -5.34
C THR A 111 -17.52 -15.73 -6.67
N LYS A 112 -17.48 -14.44 -6.94
CA LYS A 112 -18.04 -13.85 -8.15
C LYS A 112 -17.07 -13.83 -9.33
N GLU A 113 -15.78 -13.80 -9.06
CA GLU A 113 -14.76 -13.69 -10.10
C GLU A 113 -14.53 -15.03 -10.80
N HIS A 114 -14.39 -16.10 -10.06
CA HIS A 114 -14.29 -17.45 -10.64
C HIS A 114 -15.53 -17.88 -11.45
N LYS A 115 -16.70 -17.33 -11.14
CA LYS A 115 -17.93 -17.62 -11.89
C LYS A 115 -17.99 -16.97 -13.26
N LYS A 116 -17.18 -15.93 -13.51
CA LYS A 116 -17.09 -15.27 -14.81
C LYS A 116 -16.19 -15.99 -15.78
N GLU A 117 -15.16 -16.67 -15.31
CA GLU A 117 -14.24 -17.43 -16.16
C GLU A 117 -14.88 -18.74 -16.66
N ASP A 118 -15.65 -19.42 -15.83
CA ASP A 118 -16.36 -20.65 -16.22
C ASP A 118 -17.54 -20.44 -17.18
N SER A 119 -18.03 -19.22 -17.30
CA SER A 119 -19.17 -18.91 -18.19
C SER A 119 -18.76 -18.38 -19.57
N ALA A 120 -17.46 -18.26 -19.85
CA ALA A 120 -16.93 -17.75 -21.12
C ALA A 120 -16.49 -18.87 -22.10
N HIS A 121 -16.83 -20.13 -21.84
CA HIS A 121 -16.60 -21.28 -22.73
C HIS A 121 -17.89 -21.83 -23.32
#